data_cfaac90ab4876ac8cd5680f40b10b99c
#
_entry.id   cfaac90ab4876ac8cd5680f40b10b99c
#
_cell.length_a   1.000
_cell.length_b   1.000
_cell.length_c   1.000
_cell.angle_alpha   90.00
_cell.angle_beta   90.00
_cell.angle_gamma   90.00
#
_symmetry.space_group_name_H-M   'P 1'
#
loop_
_entity.id
_entity.type
_entity.pdbx_description
1 polymer ?
#
loop_
_entity_poly.entity_id
_entity_poly.type
_entity_poly.pdbx_seq_one_letter_code
_entity_poly.pdbx_strand_id
1 'polypeptide(L)'
;MSTQTNLSDKLDEMEHIKNRSNYLRGTIKEGLADEITGAIAEDDTKLLKFHGSYMQDDRDIRDERRKQKLEPAYSFMIRVRVPGGTATADQWVAMDDISTEYANNTIKLTTRQAFQFHGILKRNLKSSMQSIHHAVMDSLAACGDVNRNVMCNPNPYQSGVHKEVDTLATQISGHLSPQTGAYHEIWLDDEKIIDTKEEVEPMYGKTYLPRKFKIGIAVPPSNDIDVYSQDIGLIAVIEDDQLVGFNVTVGGGMGMTHGDTKTYPQVGRLLGYFPKEEAVDVCEKILTIQRDYGNRENRKNARFKYTVDRLGVDFIREELNKRLGWEIEEAKPFEFKHNGDRYGWTEESGKWHFTLFIQNGRVKDTSDYKLKTALREIAEIHTGDFRLTPNQNLIIANVAKSKKQQIQKIIDKYGITDGEHYTGLRRNSMACVAFPTCGLAMAESERYLPTLINKIEGLLDEAGLNEEEITIRMTGCPNGCARPALAEIAFIGKAPGKYNMYLGGGFTGDRLNKLFKENIGEDEILESLKPILIQYGKEKNDGEHFGDFVIRKGIIKEVQSGQDFHS
;
A
#
# COMPACT_ATOMS: atom_id res chain seq x y z
N MET A 1 10.43 1.24 -39.86
CA MET A 1 11.66 1.60 -39.15
C MET A 1 11.26 2.51 -38.00
N SER A 2 11.22 1.99 -36.75
CA SER A 2 10.85 2.80 -35.58
C SER A 2 11.96 3.81 -35.34
N THR A 3 11.64 5.08 -35.33
CA THR A 3 12.50 6.16 -34.87
C THR A 3 12.81 5.94 -33.39
N GLN A 4 13.90 5.23 -33.09
CA GLN A 4 14.47 5.25 -31.74
C GLN A 4 14.88 6.70 -31.46
N THR A 5 14.12 7.37 -30.62
CA THR A 5 14.51 8.65 -30.05
C THR A 5 15.73 8.35 -29.16
N ASN A 6 16.94 8.77 -29.57
CA ASN A 6 18.13 8.64 -28.74
C ASN A 6 17.93 9.46 -27.47
N LEU A 7 17.70 8.76 -26.36
CA LEU A 7 17.68 9.37 -25.04
C LEU A 7 19.11 9.78 -24.64
N SER A 8 19.20 10.84 -23.84
CA SER A 8 20.50 11.27 -23.28
C SER A 8 21.13 10.16 -22.44
N ASP A 9 22.45 9.91 -22.63
CA ASP A 9 23.23 8.94 -21.84
C ASP A 9 23.25 9.25 -20.33
N LYS A 10 22.79 10.43 -19.92
CA LYS A 10 22.67 10.81 -18.50
C LYS A 10 21.46 10.20 -17.79
N LEU A 11 20.50 9.65 -18.54
CA LEU A 11 19.29 9.09 -17.94
C LEU A 11 19.56 7.75 -17.25
N ASP A 12 18.78 7.46 -16.20
CA ASP A 12 18.81 6.17 -15.51
C ASP A 12 18.48 5.03 -16.48
N GLU A 13 19.11 3.87 -16.31
CA GLU A 13 18.91 2.68 -17.16
C GLU A 13 17.44 2.29 -17.28
N MET A 14 16.64 2.54 -16.26
CA MET A 14 15.19 2.25 -16.33
C MET A 14 14.47 3.08 -17.40
N GLU A 15 14.94 4.32 -17.67
CA GLU A 15 14.36 5.16 -18.72
C GLU A 15 14.66 4.58 -20.11
N HIS A 16 15.88 4.04 -20.30
CA HIS A 16 16.26 3.34 -21.53
C HIS A 16 15.45 2.06 -21.73
N ILE A 17 15.25 1.26 -20.67
CA ILE A 17 14.44 0.04 -20.72
C ILE A 17 13.00 0.38 -21.12
N LYS A 18 12.37 1.37 -20.48
CA LYS A 18 11.02 1.80 -20.82
C LYS A 18 10.91 2.26 -22.27
N ASN A 19 11.88 3.07 -22.74
CA ASN A 19 11.87 3.60 -24.10
C ASN A 19 11.97 2.50 -25.18
N ARG A 20 12.82 1.46 -24.94
CA ARG A 20 12.99 0.34 -25.88
C ARG A 20 11.96 -0.77 -25.73
N SER A 21 11.09 -0.72 -24.70
CA SER A 21 10.18 -1.79 -24.34
C SER A 21 9.01 -2.02 -25.29
N ASN A 22 8.81 -1.19 -26.29
CA ASN A 22 7.63 -1.19 -27.13
C ASN A 22 6.34 -1.16 -26.27
N TYR A 23 6.17 -0.08 -25.50
CA TYR A 23 5.01 0.13 -24.62
C TYR A 23 4.77 -1.04 -23.64
N LEU A 24 5.83 -1.43 -22.90
CA LEU A 24 5.84 -2.44 -21.85
C LEU A 24 5.79 -3.90 -22.32
N ARG A 25 5.95 -4.19 -23.60
CA ARG A 25 5.99 -5.58 -24.10
C ARG A 25 7.30 -6.25 -23.74
N GLY A 26 8.42 -5.59 -24.00
CA GLY A 26 9.74 -6.21 -23.89
C GLY A 26 9.82 -7.51 -24.67
N THR A 27 10.42 -8.53 -24.08
CA THR A 27 10.45 -9.92 -24.53
C THR A 27 9.71 -10.85 -23.54
N ILE A 28 8.69 -10.31 -22.85
CA ILE A 28 7.96 -11.06 -21.81
C ILE A 28 7.28 -12.29 -22.40
N LYS A 29 6.67 -12.17 -23.58
CA LYS A 29 5.96 -13.29 -24.24
C LYS A 29 6.90 -14.45 -24.55
N GLU A 30 8.07 -14.15 -25.08
CA GLU A 30 9.14 -15.12 -25.35
C GLU A 30 9.69 -15.73 -24.06
N GLY A 31 9.92 -14.90 -23.04
CA GLY A 31 10.38 -15.34 -21.72
C GLY A 31 9.39 -16.28 -21.02
N LEU A 32 8.08 -16.09 -21.21
CA LEU A 32 7.06 -16.98 -20.70
C LEU A 32 7.03 -18.33 -21.43
N ALA A 33 7.36 -18.35 -22.72
CA ALA A 33 7.40 -19.56 -23.55
C ALA A 33 8.67 -20.41 -23.33
N ASP A 34 9.71 -19.84 -22.73
CA ASP A 34 10.93 -20.58 -22.37
C ASP A 34 10.66 -21.50 -21.17
N GLU A 35 10.76 -22.81 -21.35
CA GLU A 35 10.56 -23.83 -20.30
C GLU A 35 11.86 -24.25 -19.60
N ILE A 36 13.02 -23.76 -20.03
CA ILE A 36 14.34 -24.20 -19.54
C ILE A 36 14.60 -23.68 -18.11
N THR A 37 14.23 -22.43 -17.85
CA THR A 37 14.42 -21.77 -16.55
C THR A 37 13.10 -21.31 -15.95
N GLY A 38 13.00 -21.24 -14.62
CA GLY A 38 11.89 -20.59 -13.91
C GLY A 38 11.95 -19.06 -13.94
N ALA A 39 13.02 -18.45 -14.46
CA ALA A 39 13.21 -17.01 -14.56
C ALA A 39 12.68 -16.41 -15.87
N ILE A 40 12.69 -15.09 -15.95
CA ILE A 40 12.56 -14.29 -17.18
C ILE A 40 13.76 -13.33 -17.29
N ALA A 41 13.97 -12.73 -18.45
CA ALA A 41 15.08 -11.81 -18.70
C ALA A 41 15.08 -10.63 -17.71
N GLU A 42 16.27 -10.09 -17.40
CA GLU A 42 16.43 -9.05 -16.38
C GLU A 42 15.62 -7.79 -16.70
N ASP A 43 15.64 -7.31 -17.95
CA ASP A 43 14.85 -6.13 -18.34
C ASP A 43 13.36 -6.40 -18.21
N ASP A 44 12.91 -7.60 -18.58
CA ASP A 44 11.52 -8.01 -18.47
C ASP A 44 11.06 -8.10 -17.02
N THR A 45 11.95 -8.44 -16.06
CA THR A 45 11.58 -8.37 -14.63
C THR A 45 11.24 -6.96 -14.18
N LYS A 46 11.78 -5.94 -14.87
CA LYS A 46 11.48 -4.53 -14.59
C LYS A 46 10.18 -4.10 -15.25
N LEU A 47 9.92 -4.57 -16.48
CA LEU A 47 8.68 -4.32 -17.22
C LEU A 47 7.48 -5.06 -16.63
N LEU A 48 7.66 -6.30 -16.21
CA LEU A 48 6.63 -7.12 -15.58
C LEU A 48 5.97 -6.44 -14.37
N LYS A 49 6.69 -5.52 -13.71
CA LYS A 49 6.13 -4.72 -12.61
C LYS A 49 4.94 -3.87 -13.05
N PHE A 50 4.94 -3.35 -14.28
CA PHE A 50 3.82 -2.58 -14.80
C PHE A 50 2.58 -3.46 -15.04
N HIS A 51 2.80 -4.74 -15.32
CA HIS A 51 1.76 -5.76 -15.42
C HIS A 51 1.30 -6.30 -14.06
N GLY A 52 1.81 -5.71 -12.95
CA GLY A 52 1.41 -6.07 -11.57
C GLY A 52 2.14 -7.27 -10.99
N SER A 53 3.18 -7.79 -11.64
CA SER A 53 3.91 -8.97 -11.16
C SER A 53 5.37 -8.68 -10.83
N TYR A 54 5.95 -9.48 -9.93
CA TYR A 54 7.37 -9.46 -9.55
C TYR A 54 7.91 -10.87 -9.57
N MET A 55 9.04 -11.07 -10.26
CA MET A 55 9.83 -12.29 -10.06
C MET A 55 10.47 -12.26 -8.68
N GLN A 56 10.36 -13.35 -7.96
CA GLN A 56 10.85 -13.59 -6.61
C GLN A 56 11.50 -14.96 -6.53
N ASP A 57 12.14 -15.26 -5.42
CA ASP A 57 12.59 -16.62 -5.09
C ASP A 57 12.40 -16.86 -3.59
N ASP A 58 12.37 -18.12 -3.20
CA ASP A 58 12.30 -18.49 -1.78
C ASP A 58 13.69 -18.37 -1.15
N ARG A 59 13.84 -17.37 -0.29
CA ARG A 59 15.11 -17.03 0.35
C ARG A 59 15.45 -17.96 1.53
N ASP A 60 14.49 -18.67 2.09
CA ASP A 60 14.74 -19.62 3.18
C ASP A 60 15.54 -20.83 2.67
N ILE A 61 15.33 -21.23 1.41
CA ILE A 61 16.01 -22.37 0.79
C ILE A 61 17.09 -21.99 -0.22
N ARG A 62 17.31 -20.67 -0.45
CA ARG A 62 18.24 -20.16 -1.48
C ARG A 62 19.66 -20.70 -1.33
N ASP A 63 20.21 -20.68 -0.12
CA ASP A 63 21.58 -21.11 0.14
C ASP A 63 21.75 -22.63 -0.01
N GLU A 64 20.74 -23.41 0.35
CA GLU A 64 20.76 -24.87 0.16
C GLU A 64 20.73 -25.22 -1.34
N ARG A 65 19.85 -24.58 -2.12
CA ARG A 65 19.81 -24.76 -3.58
C ARG A 65 21.11 -24.36 -4.25
N ARG A 66 21.74 -23.25 -3.79
CA ARG A 66 23.04 -22.82 -4.31
C ARG A 66 24.15 -23.86 -4.04
N LYS A 67 24.19 -24.48 -2.86
CA LYS A 67 25.13 -25.58 -2.54
C LYS A 67 24.91 -26.76 -3.48
N GLN A 68 23.68 -27.06 -3.82
CA GLN A 68 23.30 -28.13 -4.73
C GLN A 68 23.47 -27.76 -6.22
N LYS A 69 23.94 -26.55 -6.55
CA LYS A 69 24.06 -26.01 -7.90
C LYS A 69 22.74 -25.97 -8.68
N LEU A 70 21.63 -25.84 -7.98
CA LEU A 70 20.30 -25.64 -8.56
C LEU A 70 20.04 -24.15 -8.74
N GLU A 71 19.20 -23.81 -9.72
CA GLU A 71 18.71 -22.42 -9.86
C GLU A 71 17.90 -22.02 -8.60
N PRO A 72 17.78 -20.71 -8.29
CA PRO A 72 16.89 -20.27 -7.23
C PRO A 72 15.48 -20.81 -7.41
N ALA A 73 14.75 -21.00 -6.31
CA ALA A 73 13.34 -21.40 -6.38
C ALA A 73 12.47 -20.22 -6.86
N TYR A 74 12.56 -19.91 -8.14
CA TYR A 74 11.84 -18.79 -8.73
C TYR A 74 10.34 -18.97 -8.62
N SER A 75 9.69 -17.90 -8.23
CA SER A 75 8.24 -17.76 -8.22
C SER A 75 7.86 -16.32 -8.53
N PHE A 76 6.57 -16.08 -8.71
CA PHE A 76 6.07 -14.75 -9.01
C PHE A 76 5.03 -14.34 -7.98
N MET A 77 5.05 -13.06 -7.66
CA MET A 77 4.00 -12.37 -6.94
C MET A 77 3.12 -11.66 -7.96
N ILE A 78 1.81 -11.78 -7.85
CA ILE A 78 0.85 -10.95 -8.58
C ILE A 78 0.10 -10.07 -7.58
N ARG A 79 -0.06 -8.79 -7.93
CA ARG A 79 -0.90 -7.84 -7.20
C ARG A 79 -2.08 -7.46 -8.07
N VAL A 80 -3.28 -7.65 -7.55
CA VAL A 80 -4.54 -7.28 -8.21
C VAL A 80 -4.92 -5.88 -7.79
N ARG A 81 -5.29 -5.04 -8.74
CA ARG A 81 -5.76 -3.69 -8.49
C ARG A 81 -7.20 -3.72 -7.99
N VAL A 82 -7.47 -3.01 -6.91
CA VAL A 82 -8.79 -2.89 -6.27
C VAL A 82 -8.99 -1.42 -5.88
N PRO A 83 -9.44 -0.57 -6.78
CA PRO A 83 -9.68 0.85 -6.47
C PRO A 83 -10.63 0.99 -5.27
N GLY A 84 -10.30 1.87 -4.32
CA GLY A 84 -11.05 2.02 -3.08
C GLY A 84 -11.03 0.81 -2.14
N GLY A 85 -10.45 -0.32 -2.56
CA GLY A 85 -10.43 -1.56 -1.79
C GLY A 85 -11.72 -2.37 -1.85
N THR A 86 -12.69 -2.02 -2.69
CA THR A 86 -14.01 -2.65 -2.75
C THR A 86 -14.04 -3.79 -3.77
N ALA A 87 -14.40 -4.99 -3.34
CA ALA A 87 -14.55 -6.18 -4.17
C ALA A 87 -15.90 -6.86 -3.91
N THR A 88 -16.53 -7.42 -4.95
CA THR A 88 -17.76 -8.19 -4.80
C THR A 88 -17.50 -9.55 -4.14
N ALA A 89 -18.57 -10.20 -3.66
CA ALA A 89 -18.49 -11.57 -3.14
C ALA A 89 -17.96 -12.56 -4.20
N ASP A 90 -18.42 -12.45 -5.45
CA ASP A 90 -17.93 -13.30 -6.56
C ASP A 90 -16.44 -13.06 -6.85
N GLN A 91 -15.98 -11.81 -6.79
CA GLN A 91 -14.56 -11.49 -6.91
C GLN A 91 -13.74 -12.09 -5.77
N TRP A 92 -14.26 -12.07 -4.53
CA TRP A 92 -13.59 -12.74 -3.41
C TRP A 92 -13.44 -14.24 -3.68
N VAL A 93 -14.50 -14.91 -4.12
CA VAL A 93 -14.48 -16.33 -4.49
C VAL A 93 -13.44 -16.61 -5.56
N ALA A 94 -13.39 -15.79 -6.62
CA ALA A 94 -12.39 -15.94 -7.67
C ALA A 94 -10.96 -15.75 -7.15
N MET A 95 -10.71 -14.79 -6.25
CA MET A 95 -9.38 -14.60 -5.63
C MET A 95 -9.01 -15.79 -4.74
N ASP A 96 -9.97 -16.38 -4.05
CA ASP A 96 -9.77 -17.60 -3.26
C ASP A 96 -9.36 -18.79 -4.16
N ASP A 97 -10.07 -19.00 -5.27
CA ASP A 97 -9.78 -20.05 -6.25
C ASP A 97 -8.37 -19.87 -6.85
N ILE A 98 -8.01 -18.66 -7.29
CA ILE A 98 -6.68 -18.34 -7.82
C ILE A 98 -5.59 -18.64 -6.78
N SER A 99 -5.83 -18.29 -5.52
CA SER A 99 -4.88 -18.54 -4.43
C SER A 99 -4.61 -20.02 -4.22
N THR A 100 -5.63 -20.85 -4.40
CA THR A 100 -5.59 -22.31 -4.21
C THR A 100 -4.98 -23.02 -5.41
N GLU A 101 -5.37 -22.63 -6.62
CA GLU A 101 -4.99 -23.32 -7.86
C GLU A 101 -3.57 -22.95 -8.33
N TYR A 102 -3.21 -21.66 -8.24
CA TYR A 102 -1.98 -21.16 -8.89
C TYR A 102 -0.94 -20.64 -7.92
N ALA A 103 -1.32 -20.27 -6.68
CA ALA A 103 -0.43 -19.65 -5.72
C ALA A 103 -0.13 -20.57 -4.52
N ASN A 104 0.34 -20.01 -3.42
CA ASN A 104 0.70 -20.75 -2.21
C ASN A 104 -0.47 -20.99 -1.24
N ASN A 105 -1.70 -21.01 -1.74
CA ASN A 105 -2.95 -21.20 -0.99
C ASN A 105 -3.19 -20.14 0.10
N THR A 106 -2.66 -18.93 -0.08
CA THR A 106 -2.92 -17.80 0.81
C THR A 106 -3.24 -16.54 0.02
N ILE A 107 -4.04 -15.64 0.60
CA ILE A 107 -4.29 -14.32 0.07
C ILE A 107 -3.63 -13.30 0.98
N LYS A 108 -2.94 -12.32 0.43
CA LYS A 108 -2.40 -11.19 1.18
C LYS A 108 -3.24 -9.94 0.89
N LEU A 109 -3.85 -9.39 1.93
CA LEU A 109 -4.42 -8.04 1.90
C LEU A 109 -3.28 -7.05 2.14
N THR A 110 -3.11 -6.09 1.22
CA THR A 110 -1.96 -5.19 1.27
C THR A 110 -2.30 -3.88 1.96
N THR A 111 -1.26 -3.18 2.43
CA THR A 111 -1.37 -1.80 2.97
C THR A 111 -1.83 -0.78 1.91
N ARG A 112 -2.20 -1.23 0.71
CA ARG A 112 -2.72 -0.41 -0.38
C ARG A 112 -4.03 -0.96 -0.94
N GLN A 113 -4.83 -1.59 -0.08
CA GLN A 113 -6.16 -2.10 -0.44
C GLN A 113 -6.15 -2.94 -1.73
N ALA A 114 -5.22 -3.87 -1.86
CA ALA A 114 -5.06 -4.71 -3.03
C ALA A 114 -4.88 -6.16 -2.61
N PHE A 115 -5.36 -7.11 -3.41
CA PHE A 115 -5.00 -8.52 -3.23
C PHE A 115 -3.59 -8.78 -3.74
N GLN A 116 -2.90 -9.71 -3.11
CA GLN A 116 -1.58 -10.12 -3.53
C GLN A 116 -1.40 -11.62 -3.34
N PHE A 117 -0.90 -12.29 -4.37
CA PHE A 117 -0.59 -13.71 -4.39
C PHE A 117 0.92 -13.92 -4.42
N HIS A 118 1.37 -15.02 -3.84
CA HIS A 118 2.78 -15.41 -3.80
C HIS A 118 2.95 -16.87 -4.22
N GLY A 119 4.15 -17.23 -4.67
CA GLY A 119 4.48 -18.61 -4.99
C GLY A 119 3.95 -19.08 -6.35
N ILE A 120 3.49 -18.17 -7.22
CA ILE A 120 3.01 -18.53 -8.56
C ILE A 120 4.22 -18.93 -9.40
N LEU A 121 4.18 -20.10 -10.02
CA LEU A 121 5.24 -20.56 -10.94
C LEU A 121 5.08 -19.89 -12.30
N LYS A 122 6.18 -19.71 -13.05
CA LYS A 122 6.20 -19.07 -14.38
C LYS A 122 5.13 -19.66 -15.31
N ARG A 123 5.00 -20.99 -15.38
CA ARG A 123 4.01 -21.69 -16.20
C ARG A 123 2.54 -21.34 -15.88
N ASN A 124 2.27 -20.88 -14.66
CA ASN A 124 0.92 -20.54 -14.19
C ASN A 124 0.62 -19.03 -14.29
N LEU A 125 1.62 -18.18 -14.62
CA LEU A 125 1.43 -16.73 -14.65
C LEU A 125 0.30 -16.32 -15.59
N LYS A 126 0.31 -16.84 -16.81
CA LYS A 126 -0.69 -16.49 -17.81
C LYS A 126 -2.10 -16.89 -17.38
N SER A 127 -2.28 -18.13 -16.92
CA SER A 127 -3.57 -18.62 -16.41
C SER A 127 -4.06 -17.81 -15.21
N SER A 128 -3.15 -17.44 -14.30
CA SER A 128 -3.49 -16.57 -13.18
C SER A 128 -3.99 -15.19 -13.63
N MET A 129 -3.31 -14.56 -14.62
CA MET A 129 -3.73 -13.26 -15.17
C MET A 129 -5.08 -13.34 -15.88
N GLN A 130 -5.32 -14.42 -16.65
CA GLN A 130 -6.60 -14.69 -17.30
C GLN A 130 -7.72 -14.87 -16.27
N SER A 131 -7.49 -15.62 -15.20
CA SER A 131 -8.49 -15.82 -14.14
C SER A 131 -8.82 -14.52 -13.41
N ILE A 132 -7.83 -13.66 -13.16
CA ILE A 132 -8.05 -12.30 -12.60
C ILE A 132 -8.93 -11.49 -13.55
N HIS A 133 -8.65 -11.53 -14.86
CA HIS A 133 -9.43 -10.80 -15.86
C HIS A 133 -10.87 -11.33 -15.97
N HIS A 134 -11.08 -12.64 -15.92
CA HIS A 134 -12.42 -13.24 -15.90
C HIS A 134 -13.25 -12.81 -14.68
N ALA A 135 -12.60 -12.49 -13.55
CA ALA A 135 -13.25 -11.91 -12.39
C ALA A 135 -13.58 -10.40 -12.53
N VAL A 136 -13.41 -9.84 -13.74
CA VAL A 136 -13.58 -8.40 -14.03
C VAL A 136 -12.64 -7.55 -13.14
N MET A 137 -11.41 -8.04 -12.97
CA MET A 137 -10.33 -7.34 -12.26
C MET A 137 -9.07 -7.33 -13.15
N ASP A 138 -8.08 -6.55 -12.78
CA ASP A 138 -6.80 -6.54 -13.47
C ASP A 138 -5.62 -6.36 -12.51
N SER A 139 -4.43 -6.60 -13.02
CA SER A 139 -3.17 -6.34 -12.33
C SER A 139 -2.35 -5.21 -12.97
N LEU A 140 -2.83 -4.66 -14.10
CA LEU A 140 -2.16 -3.57 -14.80
C LEU A 140 -2.02 -2.36 -13.86
N ALA A 141 -0.87 -1.73 -13.85
CA ALA A 141 -0.55 -0.58 -12.98
C ALA A 141 -0.67 -0.84 -11.46
N ALA A 142 -0.95 -2.06 -11.00
CA ALA A 142 -0.84 -2.37 -9.57
C ALA A 142 0.59 -2.20 -9.05
N CYS A 143 1.57 -2.19 -9.96
CA CYS A 143 3.00 -1.94 -9.73
C CYS A 143 3.58 -1.08 -10.88
N GLY A 144 4.92 -0.84 -10.94
CA GLY A 144 5.57 -0.06 -12.02
C GLY A 144 5.69 1.44 -11.71
N ASP A 145 6.19 2.17 -12.68
CA ASP A 145 6.38 3.63 -12.64
C ASP A 145 5.17 4.33 -13.29
N VAL A 146 4.03 4.14 -12.68
CA VAL A 146 2.71 4.63 -13.06
C VAL A 146 1.93 5.00 -11.81
N ASN A 147 0.72 5.57 -11.96
CA ASN A 147 -0.23 5.64 -10.85
C ASN A 147 -0.61 4.22 -10.39
N ARG A 148 -0.53 4.01 -9.08
CA ARG A 148 -0.85 2.74 -8.42
C ARG A 148 -2.33 2.67 -8.05
N ASN A 149 -2.74 1.57 -7.44
CA ASN A 149 -4.09 1.46 -6.87
C ASN A 149 -4.45 2.71 -6.06
N VAL A 150 -5.57 3.36 -6.38
CA VAL A 150 -6.09 4.51 -5.66
C VAL A 150 -6.76 4.01 -4.39
N MET A 151 -6.38 4.59 -3.25
CA MET A 151 -6.92 4.22 -1.95
C MET A 151 -8.02 5.21 -1.53
N CYS A 152 -8.98 4.73 -0.79
CA CYS A 152 -9.88 5.60 -0.03
C CYS A 152 -10.24 4.97 1.31
N ASN A 153 -10.82 5.76 2.21
CA ASN A 153 -11.32 5.28 3.48
C ASN A 153 -12.46 4.26 3.24
N PRO A 154 -12.31 2.98 3.62
CA PRO A 154 -13.33 1.96 3.40
C PRO A 154 -14.42 1.96 4.46
N ASN A 155 -14.31 2.82 5.46
CA ASN A 155 -15.14 2.81 6.66
C ASN A 155 -16.57 3.29 6.35
N PRO A 156 -17.62 2.54 6.70
CA PRO A 156 -18.98 2.83 6.31
C PRO A 156 -19.72 3.89 7.14
N TYR A 157 -19.06 4.54 8.10
CA TYR A 157 -19.74 5.44 9.06
C TYR A 157 -20.37 6.71 8.47
N GLN A 158 -19.93 7.11 7.31
CA GLN A 158 -20.52 8.22 6.56
C GLN A 158 -20.93 7.69 5.18
N SER A 159 -21.87 6.78 5.15
CA SER A 159 -22.10 5.92 3.99
C SER A 159 -22.37 6.67 2.69
N GLY A 160 -23.05 7.81 2.71
CA GLY A 160 -23.26 8.65 1.53
C GLY A 160 -21.96 9.20 0.95
N VAL A 161 -21.18 9.87 1.79
CA VAL A 161 -19.87 10.44 1.43
C VAL A 161 -18.87 9.35 1.04
N HIS A 162 -18.82 8.25 1.80
CA HIS A 162 -17.90 7.14 1.51
C HIS A 162 -18.21 6.47 0.16
N LYS A 163 -19.49 6.32 -0.19
CA LYS A 163 -19.89 5.78 -1.49
C LYS A 163 -19.46 6.69 -2.64
N GLU A 164 -19.59 8.01 -2.47
CA GLU A 164 -19.17 8.98 -3.47
C GLU A 164 -17.64 8.98 -3.63
N VAL A 165 -16.90 8.92 -2.51
CA VAL A 165 -15.43 8.82 -2.48
C VAL A 165 -14.94 7.52 -3.11
N ASP A 166 -15.59 6.37 -2.86
CA ASP A 166 -15.26 5.08 -3.49
C ASP A 166 -15.47 5.12 -5.00
N THR A 167 -16.58 5.71 -5.44
CA THR A 167 -16.87 5.94 -6.87
C THR A 167 -15.77 6.80 -7.50
N LEU A 168 -15.37 7.87 -6.85
CA LEU A 168 -14.33 8.77 -7.33
C LEU A 168 -12.94 8.09 -7.35
N ALA A 169 -12.62 7.29 -6.35
CA ALA A 169 -11.38 6.50 -6.35
C ALA A 169 -11.30 5.55 -7.56
N THR A 170 -12.43 4.96 -7.93
CA THR A 170 -12.56 4.11 -9.12
C THR A 170 -12.39 4.93 -10.42
N GLN A 171 -13.03 6.09 -10.51
CA GLN A 171 -12.92 6.99 -11.67
C GLN A 171 -11.48 7.47 -11.86
N ILE A 172 -10.82 7.97 -10.80
CA ILE A 172 -9.42 8.40 -10.85
C ILE A 172 -8.52 7.23 -11.25
N SER A 173 -8.74 6.04 -10.68
CA SER A 173 -7.93 4.85 -11.00
C SER A 173 -8.08 4.43 -12.46
N GLY A 174 -9.29 4.43 -12.99
CA GLY A 174 -9.57 4.11 -14.39
C GLY A 174 -8.96 5.14 -15.36
N HIS A 175 -9.19 6.43 -15.09
CA HIS A 175 -8.68 7.53 -15.90
C HIS A 175 -7.15 7.54 -15.97
N LEU A 176 -6.47 7.28 -14.85
CA LEU A 176 -5.01 7.27 -14.76
C LEU A 176 -4.39 5.89 -15.07
N SER A 177 -5.13 4.96 -15.67
CA SER A 177 -4.57 3.69 -16.11
C SER A 177 -3.80 3.85 -17.42
N PRO A 178 -2.66 3.12 -17.59
CA PRO A 178 -1.97 3.08 -18.87
C PRO A 178 -2.87 2.53 -19.98
N GLN A 179 -2.70 3.07 -21.18
CA GLN A 179 -3.49 2.68 -22.37
C GLN A 179 -2.72 1.71 -23.29
N THR A 180 -1.69 1.04 -22.78
CA THR A 180 -0.90 0.06 -23.55
C THR A 180 -1.71 -1.18 -23.90
N GLY A 181 -1.60 -1.66 -25.14
CA GLY A 181 -2.12 -2.95 -25.57
C GLY A 181 -1.32 -4.16 -25.06
N ALA A 182 -0.13 -3.95 -24.50
CA ALA A 182 0.77 -5.02 -24.08
C ALA A 182 0.15 -6.00 -23.09
N TYR A 183 -0.67 -5.49 -22.15
CA TYR A 183 -1.34 -6.34 -21.16
C TYR A 183 -2.26 -7.37 -21.82
N HIS A 184 -3.10 -6.93 -22.76
CA HIS A 184 -4.03 -7.78 -23.48
C HIS A 184 -3.30 -8.77 -24.40
N GLU A 185 -2.30 -8.30 -25.14
CA GLU A 185 -1.53 -9.14 -26.07
C GLU A 185 -0.73 -10.24 -25.37
N ILE A 186 -0.13 -9.96 -24.22
CA ILE A 186 0.71 -10.92 -23.48
C ILE A 186 -0.12 -11.94 -22.72
N TRP A 187 -1.15 -11.46 -22.00
CA TRP A 187 -1.86 -12.28 -21.04
C TRP A 187 -3.16 -12.86 -21.57
N LEU A 188 -3.90 -12.12 -22.41
CA LEU A 188 -5.24 -12.51 -22.84
C LEU A 188 -5.30 -13.08 -24.26
N ASP A 189 -4.16 -13.14 -24.97
CA ASP A 189 -4.08 -13.58 -26.36
C ASP A 189 -4.93 -12.75 -27.34
N ASP A 190 -5.28 -11.54 -27.00
CA ASP A 190 -5.96 -10.65 -27.91
C ASP A 190 -5.00 -10.32 -29.06
N GLU A 191 -5.27 -10.90 -30.24
CA GLU A 191 -4.54 -10.53 -31.44
C GLU A 191 -4.89 -9.08 -31.77
N LYS A 192 -3.86 -8.25 -31.88
CA LYS A 192 -4.02 -6.89 -32.39
C LYS A 192 -4.66 -7.00 -33.78
N ILE A 193 -5.95 -6.71 -33.88
CA ILE A 193 -6.56 -6.45 -35.19
C ILE A 193 -5.65 -5.39 -35.80
N ILE A 194 -5.09 -5.66 -36.98
CA ILE A 194 -4.10 -4.82 -37.65
C ILE A 194 -4.67 -3.39 -37.74
N ASP A 195 -4.50 -2.64 -36.69
CA ASP A 195 -4.75 -1.20 -36.67
C ASP A 195 -3.45 -0.54 -37.13
N THR A 196 -3.49 0.09 -38.29
CA THR A 196 -2.36 0.82 -38.89
C THR A 196 -1.99 2.07 -38.07
N LYS A 197 -2.71 2.36 -36.99
CA LYS A 197 -2.41 3.47 -36.10
C LYS A 197 -1.24 3.13 -35.17
N GLU A 198 -0.32 4.07 -35.08
CA GLU A 198 0.76 4.02 -34.11
C GLU A 198 0.17 3.97 -32.69
N GLU A 199 0.67 3.06 -31.83
CA GLU A 199 0.22 2.99 -30.44
C GLU A 199 0.56 4.29 -29.72
N VAL A 200 -0.40 4.84 -29.00
CA VAL A 200 -0.28 6.11 -28.28
C VAL A 200 -0.54 5.86 -26.80
N GLU A 201 0.39 6.31 -25.97
CA GLU A 201 0.23 6.39 -24.51
C GLU A 201 0.10 7.88 -24.12
N PRO A 202 -1.13 8.44 -24.19
CA PRO A 202 -1.32 9.89 -24.20
C PRO A 202 -0.94 10.56 -22.90
N MET A 203 -1.16 9.88 -21.76
CA MET A 203 -0.89 10.45 -20.44
C MET A 203 0.58 10.29 -20.05
N TYR A 204 1.14 9.12 -20.26
CA TYR A 204 2.46 8.78 -19.76
C TYR A 204 3.59 8.95 -20.77
N GLY A 205 3.32 8.86 -22.05
CA GLY A 205 4.33 8.75 -23.10
C GLY A 205 5.14 7.45 -23.00
N LYS A 206 6.14 7.28 -23.87
CA LYS A 206 6.94 6.04 -23.98
C LYS A 206 7.72 5.66 -22.72
N THR A 207 8.11 6.64 -21.90
CA THR A 207 8.96 6.42 -20.71
C THR A 207 8.18 6.41 -19.40
N TYR A 208 6.87 6.53 -19.45
CA TYR A 208 6.00 6.53 -18.26
C TYR A 208 6.45 7.58 -17.21
N LEU A 209 6.19 7.34 -15.92
CA LEU A 209 6.68 8.24 -14.87
C LEU A 209 8.14 7.92 -14.51
N PRO A 210 8.88 8.89 -13.94
CA PRO A 210 10.21 8.62 -13.37
C PRO A 210 10.20 7.58 -12.24
N ARG A 211 9.10 7.50 -11.50
CA ARG A 211 8.93 6.58 -10.38
C ARG A 211 7.44 6.31 -10.10
N LYS A 212 7.15 5.25 -9.31
CA LYS A 212 5.79 4.94 -8.80
C LYS A 212 5.10 6.18 -8.25
N PHE A 213 3.81 6.29 -8.49
CA PHE A 213 2.95 7.37 -8.04
C PHE A 213 1.75 6.81 -7.26
N LYS A 214 1.27 7.52 -6.24
CA LYS A 214 0.27 7.02 -5.32
C LYS A 214 -0.73 8.10 -4.97
N ILE A 215 -2.01 7.76 -5.03
CA ILE A 215 -3.13 8.63 -4.67
C ILE A 215 -3.93 7.96 -3.56
N GLY A 216 -4.41 8.76 -2.61
CA GLY A 216 -5.31 8.29 -1.56
C GLY A 216 -6.26 9.39 -1.11
N ILE A 217 -7.49 9.00 -0.75
CA ILE A 217 -8.58 9.89 -0.35
C ILE A 217 -8.97 9.58 1.10
N ALA A 218 -8.76 10.54 1.99
CA ALA A 218 -9.18 10.45 3.39
C ALA A 218 -10.51 11.17 3.61
N VAL A 219 -11.33 10.63 4.50
CA VAL A 219 -12.60 11.23 4.94
C VAL A 219 -12.48 11.57 6.42
N PRO A 220 -12.29 12.85 6.78
CA PRO A 220 -12.25 13.26 8.18
C PRO A 220 -13.50 12.80 8.96
N PRO A 221 -13.37 12.50 10.25
CA PRO A 221 -12.21 12.67 11.11
C PRO A 221 -11.18 11.52 11.10
N SER A 222 -11.27 10.56 10.15
CA SER A 222 -10.38 9.40 10.10
C SER A 222 -9.29 9.55 9.03
N ASN A 223 -8.03 9.25 9.40
CA ASN A 223 -6.91 9.14 8.47
C ASN A 223 -6.35 7.71 8.41
N ASP A 224 -7.21 6.72 8.28
CA ASP A 224 -6.83 5.31 8.18
C ASP A 224 -5.99 4.97 6.95
N ILE A 225 -6.03 5.81 5.90
CA ILE A 225 -5.23 5.63 4.68
C ILE A 225 -3.81 6.25 4.76
N ASP A 226 -3.45 6.91 5.85
CA ASP A 226 -2.23 7.73 5.95
C ASP A 226 -2.09 8.69 4.75
N VAL A 227 -3.05 9.60 4.60
CA VAL A 227 -3.16 10.51 3.45
C VAL A 227 -1.86 11.27 3.15
N TYR A 228 -1.14 11.66 4.19
CA TYR A 228 0.14 12.36 4.06
C TYR A 228 1.30 11.49 3.54
N SER A 229 1.11 10.16 3.42
CA SER A 229 2.08 9.26 2.81
C SER A 229 1.97 9.14 1.28
N GLN A 230 0.98 9.80 0.69
CA GLN A 230 0.65 9.68 -0.73
C GLN A 230 1.38 10.75 -1.55
N ASP A 231 1.67 10.45 -2.82
CA ASP A 231 2.18 11.47 -3.77
C ASP A 231 1.11 12.56 -3.99
N ILE A 232 -0.18 12.17 -4.07
CA ILE A 232 -1.35 13.06 -3.92
C ILE A 232 -2.23 12.52 -2.79
N GLY A 233 -2.49 13.33 -1.78
CA GLY A 233 -3.48 13.07 -0.76
C GLY A 233 -4.68 13.98 -0.92
N LEU A 234 -5.87 13.42 -1.08
CA LEU A 234 -7.13 14.15 -1.10
C LEU A 234 -7.80 14.02 0.27
N ILE A 235 -8.19 15.14 0.85
CA ILE A 235 -8.87 15.20 2.16
C ILE A 235 -10.25 15.75 1.92
N ALA A 236 -11.28 14.93 2.10
CA ALA A 236 -12.66 15.29 1.83
C ALA A 236 -13.10 16.51 2.69
N VAL A 237 -13.74 17.46 2.05
CA VAL A 237 -14.41 18.58 2.71
C VAL A 237 -15.91 18.31 2.65
N ILE A 238 -16.54 18.31 3.83
CA ILE A 238 -17.94 17.95 4.00
C ILE A 238 -18.66 19.15 4.60
N GLU A 239 -19.72 19.60 3.94
CA GLU A 239 -20.62 20.66 4.39
C GLU A 239 -22.05 20.11 4.36
N ASP A 240 -22.82 20.27 5.42
CA ASP A 240 -24.21 19.80 5.54
C ASP A 240 -24.37 18.30 5.13
N ASP A 241 -23.47 17.44 5.61
CA ASP A 241 -23.40 16.00 5.31
C ASP A 241 -23.20 15.67 3.81
N GLN A 242 -22.77 16.63 3.01
CA GLN A 242 -22.47 16.46 1.59
C GLN A 242 -20.97 16.66 1.30
N LEU A 243 -20.43 15.83 0.42
CA LEU A 243 -19.08 16.05 -0.12
C LEU A 243 -19.12 17.25 -1.06
N VAL A 244 -18.39 18.32 -0.74
CA VAL A 244 -18.32 19.53 -1.56
C VAL A 244 -17.02 19.66 -2.33
N GLY A 245 -15.94 19.06 -1.86
CA GLY A 245 -14.64 19.14 -2.54
C GLY A 245 -13.54 18.46 -1.74
N PHE A 246 -12.30 18.80 -2.07
CA PHE A 246 -11.13 18.23 -1.43
C PHE A 246 -10.06 19.28 -1.15
N ASN A 247 -9.47 19.22 0.04
CA ASN A 247 -8.12 19.73 0.19
C ASN A 247 -7.14 18.75 -0.45
N VAL A 248 -6.07 19.25 -1.05
CA VAL A 248 -5.05 18.42 -1.69
C VAL A 248 -3.69 18.61 -1.03
N THR A 249 -3.03 17.49 -0.72
CA THR A 249 -1.63 17.46 -0.30
C THR A 249 -0.76 16.82 -1.38
N VAL A 250 0.48 17.26 -1.49
CA VAL A 250 1.43 16.80 -2.51
C VAL A 250 2.78 16.42 -1.91
N GLY A 251 3.44 15.46 -2.53
CA GLY A 251 4.82 15.11 -2.23
C GLY A 251 5.03 14.26 -0.99
N GLY A 252 4.03 13.46 -0.57
CA GLY A 252 4.21 12.44 0.45
C GLY A 252 4.92 11.18 -0.06
N GLY A 253 5.61 10.47 0.84
CA GLY A 253 6.24 9.20 0.48
C GLY A 253 7.22 8.66 1.52
N MET A 254 7.05 7.40 1.95
CA MET A 254 7.76 6.82 3.09
C MET A 254 9.04 6.04 2.73
N GLY A 255 9.28 5.74 1.44
CA GLY A 255 10.42 4.90 1.04
C GLY A 255 11.74 5.65 1.02
N MET A 256 12.80 4.95 1.43
CA MET A 256 14.21 5.37 1.40
C MET A 256 15.08 4.32 0.69
N THR A 257 16.33 4.65 0.42
CA THR A 257 17.39 3.73 -0.02
C THR A 257 18.30 3.41 1.16
N HIS A 258 18.59 2.14 1.39
CA HIS A 258 19.49 1.74 2.46
C HIS A 258 20.87 2.41 2.35
N GLY A 259 21.35 3.00 3.45
CA GLY A 259 22.66 3.63 3.53
C GLY A 259 22.79 4.96 2.77
N ASP A 260 21.72 5.50 2.21
CA ASP A 260 21.76 6.75 1.45
C ASP A 260 20.88 7.83 2.13
N THR A 261 21.50 8.67 2.93
CA THR A 261 20.84 9.75 3.69
C THR A 261 20.30 10.88 2.81
N LYS A 262 20.63 10.91 1.52
CA LYS A 262 19.99 11.80 0.54
C LYS A 262 18.58 11.36 0.18
N THR A 263 18.17 10.18 0.67
CA THR A 263 16.83 9.66 0.53
C THR A 263 16.16 9.57 1.91
N TYR A 264 14.97 10.12 2.04
CA TYR A 264 14.24 10.27 3.31
C TYR A 264 12.72 10.12 3.11
N PRO A 265 11.95 9.75 4.14
CA PRO A 265 10.50 9.83 4.11
C PRO A 265 10.06 11.30 4.15
N GLN A 266 8.88 11.59 3.58
CA GLN A 266 8.31 12.93 3.59
C GLN A 266 6.79 12.83 3.73
N VAL A 267 6.20 13.67 4.58
CA VAL A 267 4.75 13.90 4.64
C VAL A 267 4.30 14.83 3.52
N GLY A 268 3.11 14.62 3.02
CA GLY A 268 2.50 15.49 2.01
C GLY A 268 2.26 16.90 2.55
N ARG A 269 2.50 17.91 1.72
CA ARG A 269 2.30 19.32 2.04
C ARG A 269 1.02 19.82 1.43
N LEU A 270 0.25 20.56 2.20
CA LEU A 270 -1.03 21.13 1.77
C LEU A 270 -0.82 22.12 0.61
N LEU A 271 -1.59 21.95 -0.46
CA LEU A 271 -1.50 22.76 -1.67
C LEU A 271 -2.66 23.74 -1.81
N GLY A 272 -3.88 23.34 -1.46
CA GLY A 272 -5.10 24.13 -1.56
C GLY A 272 -6.36 23.27 -1.57
N TYR A 273 -7.48 23.87 -1.98
CA TYR A 273 -8.80 23.26 -2.09
C TYR A 273 -9.35 23.37 -3.51
N PHE A 274 -10.18 22.40 -3.90
CA PHE A 274 -10.93 22.41 -5.18
C PHE A 274 -12.28 21.66 -5.04
N PRO A 275 -13.30 21.99 -5.87
CA PRO A 275 -14.58 21.30 -5.90
C PRO A 275 -14.45 19.83 -6.34
N LYS A 276 -15.34 18.96 -5.88
CA LYS A 276 -15.26 17.50 -6.12
C LYS A 276 -15.30 17.09 -7.59
N GLU A 277 -15.99 17.86 -8.42
CA GLU A 277 -16.11 17.61 -9.85
C GLU A 277 -14.77 17.67 -10.58
N GLU A 278 -13.81 18.42 -10.05
CA GLU A 278 -12.49 18.64 -10.63
C GLU A 278 -11.45 17.58 -10.22
N ALA A 279 -11.83 16.61 -9.37
CA ALA A 279 -10.86 15.71 -8.73
C ALA A 279 -10.07 14.85 -9.71
N VAL A 280 -10.68 14.38 -10.80
CA VAL A 280 -10.01 13.57 -11.82
C VAL A 280 -8.99 14.44 -12.58
N ASP A 281 -9.39 15.63 -13.01
CA ASP A 281 -8.52 16.54 -13.77
C ASP A 281 -7.36 17.06 -12.89
N VAL A 282 -7.62 17.48 -11.66
CA VAL A 282 -6.57 17.88 -10.71
C VAL A 282 -5.55 16.78 -10.50
N CYS A 283 -5.99 15.51 -10.30
CA CYS A 283 -5.09 14.37 -10.15
C CYS A 283 -4.24 14.14 -11.41
N GLU A 284 -4.84 14.24 -12.61
CA GLU A 284 -4.12 14.13 -13.88
C GLU A 284 -3.06 15.23 -14.03
N LYS A 285 -3.43 16.49 -13.79
CA LYS A 285 -2.50 17.61 -13.95
C LYS A 285 -1.32 17.51 -12.98
N ILE A 286 -1.56 17.14 -11.72
CA ILE A 286 -0.46 16.91 -10.75
C ILE A 286 0.41 15.72 -11.18
N LEU A 287 -0.17 14.62 -11.65
CA LEU A 287 0.59 13.47 -12.16
C LEU A 287 1.48 13.88 -13.34
N THR A 288 0.94 14.68 -14.27
CA THR A 288 1.70 15.17 -15.43
C THR A 288 2.81 16.14 -15.05
N ILE A 289 2.69 16.90 -13.94
CA ILE A 289 3.81 17.66 -13.37
C ILE A 289 4.96 16.72 -12.99
N GLN A 290 4.67 15.60 -12.31
CA GLN A 290 5.71 14.60 -11.99
C GLN A 290 6.29 13.96 -13.24
N ARG A 291 5.50 13.70 -14.27
CA ARG A 291 5.97 13.17 -15.56
C ARG A 291 7.01 14.11 -16.21
N ASP A 292 6.72 15.40 -16.21
CA ASP A 292 7.48 16.40 -16.96
C ASP A 292 8.67 16.94 -16.18
N TYR A 293 8.54 17.12 -14.86
CA TYR A 293 9.56 17.74 -14.01
C TYR A 293 10.30 16.74 -13.10
N GLY A 294 9.87 15.48 -13.03
CA GLY A 294 10.50 14.46 -12.18
C GLY A 294 11.92 14.11 -12.62
N ASN A 295 12.77 13.78 -11.65
CA ASN A 295 14.17 13.42 -11.93
C ASN A 295 14.24 12.06 -12.64
N ARG A 296 14.79 12.03 -13.85
CA ARG A 296 14.98 10.82 -14.65
C ARG A 296 16.46 10.38 -14.74
N GLU A 297 17.38 11.18 -14.22
CA GLU A 297 18.83 10.86 -14.18
C GLU A 297 19.19 10.06 -12.92
N ASN A 298 18.54 10.33 -11.80
CA ASN A 298 18.79 9.66 -10.52
C ASN A 298 17.51 9.01 -9.98
N ARG A 299 17.38 7.70 -10.20
CA ARG A 299 16.22 6.93 -9.78
C ARG A 299 15.98 6.91 -8.26
N LYS A 300 17.01 7.10 -7.43
CA LYS A 300 16.89 7.16 -5.97
C LYS A 300 16.09 8.40 -5.53
N ASN A 301 16.26 9.51 -6.24
CA ASN A 301 15.58 10.78 -6.01
C ASN A 301 14.48 11.09 -7.05
N ALA A 302 13.90 10.07 -7.70
CA ALA A 302 12.90 10.22 -8.76
C ALA A 302 11.45 10.28 -8.25
N ARG A 303 11.19 10.10 -6.92
CA ARG A 303 9.85 10.21 -6.33
C ARG A 303 9.35 11.65 -6.33
N PHE A 304 8.02 11.83 -6.42
CA PHE A 304 7.39 13.15 -6.46
C PHE A 304 7.77 14.03 -5.26
N LYS A 305 7.94 13.48 -4.07
CA LYS A 305 8.41 14.23 -2.88
C LYS A 305 9.70 15.03 -3.15
N TYR A 306 10.66 14.45 -3.89
CA TYR A 306 11.91 15.13 -4.23
C TYR A 306 11.72 16.17 -5.34
N THR A 307 10.77 15.97 -6.24
CA THR A 307 10.36 16.98 -7.23
C THR A 307 9.78 18.20 -6.52
N VAL A 308 8.87 17.95 -5.56
CA VAL A 308 8.26 19.02 -4.75
C VAL A 308 9.30 19.71 -3.85
N ASP A 309 10.26 18.97 -3.25
CA ASP A 309 11.34 19.57 -2.45
C ASP A 309 12.26 20.45 -3.28
N ARG A 310 12.54 20.06 -4.51
CA ARG A 310 13.43 20.79 -5.42
C ARG A 310 12.79 22.04 -6.01
N LEU A 311 11.51 21.98 -6.33
CA LEU A 311 10.81 23.07 -7.03
C LEU A 311 10.05 24.01 -6.07
N GLY A 312 9.68 23.53 -4.90
CA GLY A 312 8.83 24.23 -3.94
C GLY A 312 7.32 23.97 -4.17
N VAL A 313 6.55 24.11 -3.11
CA VAL A 313 5.08 23.91 -3.13
C VAL A 313 4.41 25.00 -3.98
N ASP A 314 4.88 26.22 -3.90
CA ASP A 314 4.35 27.37 -4.66
C ASP A 314 4.47 27.13 -6.16
N PHE A 315 5.63 26.67 -6.64
CA PHE A 315 5.82 26.29 -8.04
C PHE A 315 4.81 25.20 -8.48
N ILE A 316 4.59 24.18 -7.61
CA ILE A 316 3.63 23.11 -7.94
C ILE A 316 2.21 23.69 -8.05
N ARG A 317 1.84 24.63 -7.18
CA ARG A 317 0.52 25.30 -7.22
C ARG A 317 0.38 26.14 -8.50
N GLU A 318 1.37 26.95 -8.82
CA GLU A 318 1.36 27.80 -10.03
C GLU A 318 1.28 26.96 -11.31
N GLU A 319 2.08 25.90 -11.41
CA GLU A 319 2.08 25.01 -12.57
C GLU A 319 0.77 24.21 -12.68
N LEU A 320 0.17 23.82 -11.53
CA LEU A 320 -1.15 23.20 -11.50
C LEU A 320 -2.21 24.16 -12.03
N ASN A 321 -2.30 25.38 -11.49
CA ASN A 321 -3.27 26.39 -11.91
C ASN A 321 -3.15 26.70 -13.41
N LYS A 322 -1.92 26.81 -13.92
CA LYS A 322 -1.64 26.99 -15.34
C LYS A 322 -2.18 25.84 -16.19
N ARG A 323 -2.05 24.59 -15.75
CA ARG A 323 -2.54 23.40 -16.47
C ARG A 323 -4.05 23.26 -16.41
N LEU A 324 -4.65 23.67 -15.31
CA LEU A 324 -6.10 23.67 -15.11
C LEU A 324 -6.78 24.81 -15.87
N GLY A 325 -6.11 25.96 -16.03
CA GLY A 325 -6.68 27.18 -16.58
C GLY A 325 -7.53 27.98 -15.58
N TRP A 326 -7.49 27.59 -14.31
CA TRP A 326 -8.12 28.27 -13.17
C TRP A 326 -7.27 28.07 -11.91
N GLU A 327 -7.55 28.80 -10.84
CA GLU A 327 -6.79 28.78 -9.60
C GLU A 327 -7.49 27.94 -8.52
N ILE A 328 -6.75 27.01 -7.89
CA ILE A 328 -7.26 26.31 -6.70
C ILE A 328 -7.35 27.30 -5.54
N GLU A 329 -8.36 27.11 -4.69
CA GLU A 329 -8.61 27.95 -3.53
C GLU A 329 -7.64 27.66 -2.38
N GLU A 330 -7.65 28.50 -1.33
CA GLU A 330 -7.00 28.20 -0.07
C GLU A 330 -7.66 26.99 0.60
N ALA A 331 -6.84 26.21 1.31
CA ALA A 331 -7.32 25.01 1.97
C ALA A 331 -8.41 25.33 3.02
N LYS A 332 -9.45 24.51 3.07
CA LYS A 332 -10.52 24.60 4.07
C LYS A 332 -10.11 23.89 5.38
N PRO A 333 -10.62 24.31 6.54
CA PRO A 333 -10.34 23.65 7.81
C PRO A 333 -10.74 22.17 7.81
N PHE A 334 -9.94 21.33 8.41
CA PHE A 334 -10.23 19.91 8.65
C PHE A 334 -9.46 19.44 9.90
N GLU A 335 -9.88 18.29 10.46
CA GLU A 335 -9.23 17.70 11.62
C GLU A 335 -9.28 16.17 11.51
N PHE A 336 -8.17 15.51 11.79
CA PHE A 336 -8.10 14.06 11.99
C PHE A 336 -8.03 13.75 13.48
N LYS A 337 -8.88 12.80 13.93
CA LYS A 337 -8.97 12.34 15.33
C LYS A 337 -8.72 10.85 15.45
N HIS A 338 -8.87 10.11 14.36
CA HIS A 338 -8.81 8.66 14.34
C HIS A 338 -7.83 8.17 13.29
N ASN A 339 -7.25 7.01 13.58
CA ASN A 339 -6.50 6.17 12.67
C ASN A 339 -6.91 4.71 12.96
N GLY A 340 -6.71 3.82 12.01
CA GLY A 340 -7.08 2.41 12.18
C GLY A 340 -8.53 2.08 11.84
N ASP A 341 -8.88 0.83 12.06
CA ASP A 341 -10.19 0.27 11.70
C ASP A 341 -11.10 0.19 12.92
N ARG A 342 -12.41 0.15 12.69
CA ARG A 342 -13.43 -0.06 13.73
C ARG A 342 -13.96 -1.48 13.61
N TYR A 343 -13.73 -2.27 14.64
CA TYR A 343 -13.97 -3.72 14.64
C TYR A 343 -15.39 -4.09 15.03
N GLY A 344 -15.76 -5.34 14.77
CA GLY A 344 -17.07 -5.88 15.11
C GLY A 344 -18.19 -5.45 14.17
N TRP A 345 -19.43 -5.64 14.63
CA TRP A 345 -20.62 -5.31 13.87
C TRP A 345 -21.02 -3.84 14.02
N THR A 346 -21.23 -3.18 12.89
CA THR A 346 -21.80 -1.82 12.82
C THR A 346 -23.01 -1.82 11.90
N GLU A 347 -23.95 -0.91 12.14
CA GLU A 347 -25.14 -0.72 11.29
C GLU A 347 -25.12 0.68 10.70
N GLU A 348 -25.33 0.77 9.39
CA GLU A 348 -25.41 2.03 8.66
C GLU A 348 -26.48 1.92 7.56
N SER A 349 -27.44 2.86 7.57
CA SER A 349 -28.51 2.93 6.54
C SER A 349 -29.26 1.62 6.32
N GLY A 350 -29.51 0.85 7.40
CA GLY A 350 -30.23 -0.44 7.36
C GLY A 350 -29.41 -1.61 6.79
N LYS A 351 -28.10 -1.44 6.60
CA LYS A 351 -27.13 -2.48 6.26
C LYS A 351 -26.18 -2.71 7.42
N TRP A 352 -25.68 -3.94 7.52
CA TRP A 352 -24.72 -4.33 8.53
C TRP A 352 -23.33 -4.46 7.91
N HIS A 353 -22.31 -4.18 8.71
CA HIS A 353 -20.90 -4.31 8.33
C HIS A 353 -20.16 -5.02 9.45
N PHE A 354 -19.35 -6.01 9.11
CA PHE A 354 -18.52 -6.71 10.08
C PHE A 354 -17.04 -6.49 9.72
N THR A 355 -16.34 -5.77 10.57
CA THR A 355 -14.90 -5.58 10.43
C THR A 355 -14.15 -6.59 11.28
N LEU A 356 -13.24 -7.32 10.68
CA LEU A 356 -12.42 -8.32 11.36
C LEU A 356 -10.93 -7.99 11.27
N PHE A 357 -10.21 -8.25 12.36
CA PHE A 357 -8.77 -8.15 12.40
C PHE A 357 -8.13 -9.33 11.67
N ILE A 358 -7.19 -9.04 10.77
CA ILE A 358 -6.40 -10.06 10.06
C ILE A 358 -4.92 -9.81 10.33
N GLN A 359 -4.30 -10.70 11.09
CA GLN A 359 -2.89 -10.56 11.46
C GLN A 359 -2.01 -10.31 10.23
N ASN A 360 -1.49 -9.09 10.12
CA ASN A 360 -0.67 -8.62 8.99
C ASN A 360 -1.33 -8.85 7.61
N GLY A 361 -2.65 -8.93 7.53
CA GLY A 361 -3.38 -9.11 6.27
C GLY A 361 -3.20 -10.47 5.59
N ARG A 362 -2.74 -11.50 6.29
CA ARG A 362 -2.55 -12.83 5.72
C ARG A 362 -3.78 -13.72 5.93
N VAL A 363 -4.59 -13.86 4.91
CA VAL A 363 -5.73 -14.79 4.88
C VAL A 363 -5.21 -16.17 4.52
N LYS A 364 -5.27 -17.09 5.48
CA LYS A 364 -4.85 -18.49 5.35
C LYS A 364 -5.58 -19.37 6.36
N ASP A 365 -5.61 -20.66 6.10
CA ASP A 365 -5.96 -21.65 7.08
C ASP A 365 -4.73 -22.19 7.82
N THR A 366 -4.87 -22.44 9.10
CA THR A 366 -3.92 -23.18 9.93
C THR A 366 -4.58 -24.45 10.47
N SER A 367 -3.86 -25.25 11.28
CA SER A 367 -4.47 -26.39 11.98
C SER A 367 -5.70 -25.96 12.79
N ASP A 368 -5.59 -24.84 13.50
CA ASP A 368 -6.51 -24.43 14.56
C ASP A 368 -7.42 -23.26 14.18
N TYR A 369 -7.14 -22.58 13.07
CA TYR A 369 -7.90 -21.39 12.64
C TYR A 369 -8.14 -21.40 11.13
N LYS A 370 -9.41 -21.51 10.73
CA LYS A 370 -9.84 -21.70 9.34
C LYS A 370 -10.39 -20.42 8.70
N LEU A 371 -9.60 -19.35 8.76
CA LEU A 371 -10.01 -18.03 8.28
C LEU A 371 -10.34 -18.01 6.78
N LYS A 372 -9.49 -18.60 5.93
CA LYS A 372 -9.69 -18.63 4.48
C LYS A 372 -10.97 -19.38 4.11
N THR A 373 -11.17 -20.56 4.71
CA THR A 373 -12.39 -21.36 4.53
C THR A 373 -13.63 -20.61 5.00
N ALA A 374 -13.59 -19.97 6.17
CA ALA A 374 -14.73 -19.20 6.70
C ALA A 374 -15.12 -18.04 5.78
N LEU A 375 -14.15 -17.27 5.29
CA LEU A 375 -14.41 -16.16 4.39
C LEU A 375 -14.96 -16.63 3.03
N ARG A 376 -14.55 -17.81 2.56
CA ARG A 376 -15.12 -18.45 1.38
C ARG A 376 -16.60 -18.80 1.60
N GLU A 377 -16.95 -19.48 2.70
CA GLU A 377 -18.36 -19.81 3.02
C GLU A 377 -19.22 -18.54 3.17
N ILE A 378 -18.66 -17.48 3.74
CA ILE A 378 -19.35 -16.18 3.83
C ILE A 378 -19.59 -15.61 2.43
N ALA A 379 -18.59 -15.60 1.57
CA ALA A 379 -18.69 -15.05 0.22
C ALA A 379 -19.77 -15.76 -0.62
N GLU A 380 -19.91 -17.08 -0.48
CA GLU A 380 -20.92 -17.88 -1.19
C GLU A 380 -22.37 -17.53 -0.83
N ILE A 381 -22.61 -16.92 0.32
CA ILE A 381 -23.96 -16.52 0.74
C ILE A 381 -24.16 -15.00 0.79
N HIS A 382 -23.07 -14.23 0.66
CA HIS A 382 -23.08 -12.78 0.79
C HIS A 382 -23.48 -12.12 -0.53
N THR A 383 -24.30 -11.08 -0.45
CA THR A 383 -24.78 -10.31 -1.61
C THR A 383 -24.30 -8.85 -1.61
N GLY A 384 -23.49 -8.50 -0.65
CA GLY A 384 -22.81 -7.21 -0.56
C GLY A 384 -21.37 -7.30 -1.06
N ASP A 385 -20.51 -6.53 -0.45
CA ASP A 385 -19.09 -6.38 -0.83
C ASP A 385 -18.14 -6.71 0.31
N PHE A 386 -16.91 -7.00 -0.06
CA PHE A 386 -15.76 -7.07 0.82
C PHE A 386 -14.92 -5.81 0.63
N ARG A 387 -14.52 -5.15 1.73
CA ARG A 387 -13.69 -3.96 1.68
C ARG A 387 -12.36 -4.21 2.36
N LEU A 388 -11.29 -4.14 1.57
CA LEU A 388 -9.93 -4.26 2.05
C LEU A 388 -9.55 -2.95 2.75
N THR A 389 -9.05 -3.03 3.98
CA THR A 389 -8.62 -1.81 4.69
C THR A 389 -7.15 -1.50 4.44
N PRO A 390 -6.74 -0.22 4.53
CA PRO A 390 -5.34 0.17 4.44
C PRO A 390 -4.47 -0.35 5.59
N ASN A 391 -5.12 -0.84 6.65
CA ASN A 391 -4.50 -1.46 7.82
C ASN A 391 -4.39 -2.98 7.70
N GLN A 392 -4.62 -3.52 6.48
CA GLN A 392 -4.51 -4.95 6.17
C GLN A 392 -5.64 -5.81 6.76
N ASN A 393 -6.75 -5.22 7.16
CA ASN A 393 -7.94 -5.90 7.65
C ASN A 393 -9.03 -5.99 6.57
N LEU A 394 -10.19 -6.51 6.94
CA LEU A 394 -11.30 -6.75 6.03
C LEU A 394 -12.62 -6.33 6.64
N ILE A 395 -13.47 -5.72 5.85
CA ILE A 395 -14.87 -5.44 6.19
C ILE A 395 -15.77 -6.30 5.29
N ILE A 396 -16.60 -7.12 5.87
CA ILE A 396 -17.74 -7.76 5.19
C ILE A 396 -18.84 -6.72 5.20
N ALA A 397 -19.03 -6.02 4.10
CA ALA A 397 -19.80 -4.79 4.02
C ALA A 397 -21.16 -4.99 3.34
N ASN A 398 -22.11 -4.11 3.62
CA ASN A 398 -23.45 -4.11 3.03
C ASN A 398 -24.24 -5.41 3.24
N VAL A 399 -24.04 -6.06 4.39
CA VAL A 399 -24.74 -7.28 4.77
C VAL A 399 -26.24 -6.98 4.94
N ALA A 400 -27.09 -7.66 4.18
CA ALA A 400 -28.54 -7.56 4.33
C ALA A 400 -28.97 -8.09 5.72
N LYS A 401 -29.94 -7.44 6.35
CA LYS A 401 -30.46 -7.84 7.68
C LYS A 401 -30.82 -9.33 7.75
N SER A 402 -31.41 -9.88 6.68
CA SER A 402 -31.76 -11.32 6.57
C SER A 402 -30.55 -12.25 6.53
N LYS A 403 -29.35 -11.75 6.16
CA LYS A 403 -28.11 -12.53 6.06
C LYS A 403 -27.23 -12.43 7.30
N LYS A 404 -27.40 -11.40 8.13
CA LYS A 404 -26.55 -11.16 9.32
C LYS A 404 -26.43 -12.41 10.20
N GLN A 405 -27.56 -13.04 10.55
CA GLN A 405 -27.55 -14.21 11.43
C GLN A 405 -26.87 -15.43 10.77
N GLN A 406 -26.99 -15.57 9.44
CA GLN A 406 -26.32 -16.66 8.71
C GLN A 406 -24.80 -16.46 8.71
N ILE A 407 -24.33 -15.24 8.46
CA ILE A 407 -22.91 -14.89 8.52
C ILE A 407 -22.39 -15.06 9.95
N GLN A 408 -23.14 -14.60 10.97
CA GLN A 408 -22.74 -14.79 12.38
C GLN A 408 -22.54 -16.27 12.72
N LYS A 409 -23.41 -17.17 12.25
CA LYS A 409 -23.23 -18.62 12.47
C LYS A 409 -21.94 -19.18 11.86
N ILE A 410 -21.50 -18.64 10.72
CA ILE A 410 -20.21 -19.04 10.12
C ILE A 410 -19.06 -18.48 10.96
N ILE A 411 -19.15 -17.21 11.39
CA ILE A 411 -18.18 -16.58 12.28
C ILE A 411 -18.00 -17.44 13.55
N ASP A 412 -19.11 -17.80 14.19
CA ASP A 412 -19.12 -18.62 15.42
C ASP A 412 -18.56 -20.04 15.15
N LYS A 413 -18.97 -20.67 14.05
CA LYS A 413 -18.52 -22.02 13.65
C LYS A 413 -17.00 -22.13 13.54
N TYR A 414 -16.36 -21.11 13.02
CA TYR A 414 -14.92 -21.09 12.78
C TYR A 414 -14.15 -20.29 13.84
N GLY A 415 -14.83 -19.75 14.86
CA GLY A 415 -14.19 -18.94 15.89
C GLY A 415 -13.51 -17.69 15.33
N ILE A 416 -14.12 -17.08 14.28
CA ILE A 416 -13.55 -15.86 13.68
C ILE A 416 -13.75 -14.70 14.66
N THR A 417 -12.68 -14.04 15.02
CA THR A 417 -12.69 -12.88 15.90
C THR A 417 -12.74 -11.58 15.11
N ASP A 418 -13.48 -10.60 15.62
CA ASP A 418 -13.36 -9.21 15.19
C ASP A 418 -12.06 -8.56 15.63
N GLY A 419 -11.49 -9.02 16.73
CA GLY A 419 -10.25 -8.48 17.31
C GLY A 419 -10.46 -7.46 18.41
N GLU A 420 -11.70 -7.17 18.82
CA GLU A 420 -11.99 -6.20 19.91
C GLU A 420 -11.28 -6.55 21.23
N HIS A 421 -11.08 -7.83 21.51
CA HIS A 421 -10.40 -8.30 22.72
C HIS A 421 -8.87 -8.17 22.66
N TYR A 422 -8.29 -7.79 21.52
CA TYR A 422 -6.85 -7.54 21.41
C TYR A 422 -6.47 -6.16 21.98
N THR A 423 -5.21 -6.04 22.41
CA THR A 423 -4.67 -4.76 22.87
C THR A 423 -4.78 -3.67 21.79
N GLY A 424 -4.86 -2.42 22.19
CA GLY A 424 -4.86 -1.29 21.27
C GLY A 424 -3.63 -1.28 20.36
N LEU A 425 -2.46 -1.67 20.89
CA LEU A 425 -1.23 -1.81 20.11
C LEU A 425 -1.35 -2.90 19.02
N ARG A 426 -1.89 -4.10 19.34
CA ARG A 426 -2.05 -5.17 18.35
C ARG A 426 -3.01 -4.77 17.24
N ARG A 427 -4.14 -4.17 17.58
CA ARG A 427 -5.13 -3.69 16.61
C ARG A 427 -4.56 -2.64 15.65
N ASN A 428 -3.59 -1.85 16.11
CA ASN A 428 -2.90 -0.81 15.33
C ASN A 428 -1.53 -1.27 14.80
N SER A 429 -1.33 -2.58 14.64
CA SER A 429 -0.08 -3.16 14.13
C SER A 429 -0.13 -3.38 12.61
N MET A 430 1.02 -3.20 11.94
CA MET A 430 1.13 -3.39 10.50
C MET A 430 2.51 -3.89 10.08
N ALA A 431 2.57 -4.90 9.19
CA ALA A 431 3.83 -5.40 8.65
C ALA A 431 3.80 -5.57 7.13
N CYS A 432 4.95 -5.38 6.49
CA CYS A 432 5.15 -5.81 5.11
C CYS A 432 5.48 -7.30 5.03
N VAL A 433 5.42 -7.88 3.82
CA VAL A 433 5.67 -9.33 3.62
C VAL A 433 7.08 -9.75 4.05
N ALA A 434 8.12 -9.03 3.62
CA ALA A 434 9.54 -9.34 3.87
C ALA A 434 9.95 -10.76 3.46
N PHE A 435 10.70 -11.51 4.32
CA PHE A 435 11.07 -12.87 4.03
C PHE A 435 9.86 -13.82 4.03
N PRO A 436 9.88 -14.92 3.27
CA PRO A 436 11.00 -15.40 2.41
C PRO A 436 10.98 -14.81 1.00
N THR A 437 9.89 -14.21 0.53
CA THR A 437 9.64 -13.95 -0.90
C THR A 437 10.13 -12.58 -1.39
N CYS A 438 10.23 -11.58 -0.52
CA CYS A 438 10.65 -10.24 -0.95
C CYS A 438 12.17 -10.16 -1.19
N GLY A 439 12.61 -10.02 -2.45
CA GLY A 439 14.01 -9.88 -2.82
C GLY A 439 14.73 -8.65 -2.23
N LEU A 440 13.98 -7.65 -1.75
CA LEU A 440 14.52 -6.43 -1.16
C LEU A 440 14.60 -6.47 0.38
N ALA A 441 14.06 -7.50 1.02
CA ALA A 441 14.06 -7.60 2.47
C ALA A 441 15.47 -7.87 3.01
N MET A 442 15.79 -7.23 4.12
CA MET A 442 17.02 -7.38 4.88
C MET A 442 16.78 -8.10 6.21
N ALA A 443 15.53 -8.07 6.70
CA ALA A 443 15.07 -8.72 7.92
C ALA A 443 13.64 -9.24 7.75
N GLU A 444 13.16 -9.98 8.74
CA GLU A 444 11.77 -10.39 8.87
C GLU A 444 10.83 -9.19 9.08
N SER A 445 9.55 -9.40 8.82
CA SER A 445 8.50 -8.45 9.16
C SER A 445 7.19 -9.17 9.47
N GLU A 446 6.42 -9.59 8.45
CA GLU A 446 5.11 -10.25 8.64
C GLU A 446 5.16 -11.46 9.58
N ARG A 447 6.17 -12.32 9.42
CA ARG A 447 6.30 -13.56 10.22
C ARG A 447 6.74 -13.28 11.67
N TYR A 448 7.48 -12.20 11.88
CA TYR A 448 8.12 -11.89 13.17
C TYR A 448 7.32 -10.94 14.04
N LEU A 449 6.67 -9.92 13.46
CA LEU A 449 5.97 -8.89 14.24
C LEU A 449 4.96 -9.47 15.25
N PRO A 450 4.16 -10.50 14.96
CA PRO A 450 3.24 -11.08 15.95
C PRO A 450 3.94 -11.60 17.20
N THR A 451 5.10 -12.22 17.04
CA THR A 451 5.91 -12.73 18.17
C THR A 451 6.47 -11.59 19.01
N LEU A 452 6.95 -10.53 18.37
CA LEU A 452 7.43 -9.34 19.08
C LEU A 452 6.29 -8.65 19.84
N ILE A 453 5.10 -8.53 19.22
CA ILE A 453 3.91 -7.95 19.86
C ILE A 453 3.53 -8.73 21.12
N ASN A 454 3.51 -10.07 21.09
CA ASN A 454 3.22 -10.88 22.29
C ASN A 454 4.12 -10.51 23.48
N LYS A 455 5.38 -10.18 23.21
CA LYS A 455 6.34 -9.77 24.26
C LYS A 455 6.12 -8.32 24.71
N ILE A 456 5.80 -7.43 23.79
CA ILE A 456 5.49 -6.03 24.11
C ILE A 456 4.18 -5.94 24.90
N GLU A 457 3.18 -6.79 24.62
CA GLU A 457 1.93 -6.86 25.38
C GLU A 457 2.17 -7.16 26.87
N GLY A 458 3.17 -8.00 27.19
CA GLY A 458 3.60 -8.19 28.57
C GLY A 458 4.14 -6.91 29.24
N LEU A 459 4.79 -6.03 28.46
CA LEU A 459 5.24 -4.72 28.95
C LEU A 459 4.08 -3.74 29.10
N LEU A 460 3.08 -3.80 28.20
CA LEU A 460 1.87 -2.98 28.30
C LEU A 460 1.04 -3.34 29.54
N ASP A 461 0.93 -4.64 29.84
CA ASP A 461 0.22 -5.13 31.02
C ASP A 461 0.90 -4.61 32.31
N GLU A 462 2.24 -4.71 32.40
CA GLU A 462 3.01 -4.14 33.52
C GLU A 462 2.83 -2.61 33.66
N ALA A 463 2.60 -1.91 32.56
CA ALA A 463 2.44 -0.46 32.53
C ALA A 463 0.97 0.00 32.64
N GLY A 464 -0.02 -0.93 32.60
CA GLY A 464 -1.45 -0.62 32.62
C GLY A 464 -1.96 0.02 31.32
N LEU A 465 -1.41 -0.36 30.16
CA LEU A 465 -1.62 0.27 28.85
C LEU A 465 -2.32 -0.64 27.83
N ASN A 466 -2.98 -1.72 28.25
CA ASN A 466 -3.57 -2.70 27.31
C ASN A 466 -4.61 -2.10 26.35
N GLU A 467 -5.36 -1.10 26.80
CA GLU A 467 -6.39 -0.43 26.01
C GLU A 467 -5.86 0.75 25.17
N GLU A 468 -4.60 1.17 25.42
CA GLU A 468 -4.03 2.31 24.71
C GLU A 468 -3.78 1.99 23.23
N GLU A 469 -4.28 2.86 22.37
CA GLU A 469 -4.05 2.79 20.94
C GLU A 469 -2.67 3.34 20.61
N ILE A 470 -1.72 2.44 20.32
CA ILE A 470 -0.35 2.78 19.91
C ILE A 470 -0.10 2.18 18.52
N THR A 471 0.27 3.01 17.59
CA THR A 471 0.61 2.53 16.23
C THR A 471 2.01 1.91 16.22
N ILE A 472 2.09 0.62 15.81
CA ILE A 472 3.35 -0.11 15.68
C ILE A 472 3.49 -0.69 14.27
N ARG A 473 4.60 -0.39 13.57
CA ARG A 473 4.79 -0.82 12.19
C ARG A 473 6.18 -1.38 11.94
N MET A 474 6.24 -2.48 11.19
CA MET A 474 7.50 -3.15 10.86
C MET A 474 7.66 -3.32 9.35
N THR A 475 8.88 -3.07 8.85
CA THR A 475 9.26 -3.38 7.47
C THR A 475 10.62 -4.07 7.42
N GLY A 476 10.75 -5.06 6.52
CA GLY A 476 12.02 -5.78 6.32
C GLY A 476 13.11 -4.96 5.63
N CYS A 477 12.84 -3.75 5.17
CA CYS A 477 13.82 -2.86 4.52
C CYS A 477 13.32 -1.40 4.46
N PRO A 478 14.19 -0.42 4.12
CA PRO A 478 13.85 1.01 4.07
C PRO A 478 12.84 1.42 2.98
N ASN A 479 12.39 0.52 2.10
CA ASN A 479 11.33 0.85 1.12
C ASN A 479 9.99 1.27 1.75
N GLY A 480 9.79 1.01 3.05
CA GLY A 480 8.70 1.56 3.83
C GLY A 480 7.30 1.09 3.40
N CYS A 481 7.15 -0.20 3.03
CA CYS A 481 5.90 -0.72 2.48
C CYS A 481 4.72 -0.68 3.48
N ALA A 482 4.99 -0.82 4.78
CA ALA A 482 4.00 -0.66 5.85
C ALA A 482 4.02 0.77 6.46
N ARG A 483 4.56 1.75 5.76
CA ARG A 483 4.61 3.16 6.18
C ARG A 483 5.20 3.36 7.60
N PRO A 484 6.37 2.72 7.92
CA PRO A 484 6.90 2.73 9.29
C PRO A 484 7.24 4.14 9.78
N ALA A 485 7.63 5.05 8.88
CA ALA A 485 8.03 6.41 9.26
C ALA A 485 6.89 7.28 9.84
N LEU A 486 5.62 6.82 9.76
CA LEU A 486 4.47 7.50 10.36
C LEU A 486 4.03 6.89 11.70
N ALA A 487 4.55 5.71 12.07
CA ALA A 487 4.11 5.06 13.30
C ALA A 487 4.78 5.66 14.54
N GLU A 488 4.07 5.60 15.66
CA GLU A 488 4.60 6.01 16.96
C GLU A 488 5.77 5.12 17.41
N ILE A 489 5.71 3.82 17.07
CA ILE A 489 6.80 2.84 17.23
C ILE A 489 7.04 2.18 15.88
N ALA A 490 8.27 2.18 15.38
CA ALA A 490 8.57 1.53 14.12
C ALA A 490 9.89 0.77 14.11
N PHE A 491 9.91 -0.31 13.30
CA PHE A 491 11.09 -1.13 13.07
C PHE A 491 11.36 -1.25 11.57
N ILE A 492 12.59 -0.88 11.17
CA ILE A 492 13.06 -1.00 9.79
C ILE A 492 14.23 -1.98 9.76
N GLY A 493 14.10 -3.06 9.00
CA GLY A 493 15.11 -4.11 8.88
C GLY A 493 16.45 -3.58 8.37
N LYS A 494 17.53 -3.99 9.04
CA LYS A 494 18.92 -3.64 8.75
C LYS A 494 19.73 -4.87 8.32
N ALA A 495 19.52 -5.97 8.99
CA ALA A 495 20.13 -7.29 8.75
C ALA A 495 19.21 -8.38 9.36
N PRO A 496 19.42 -9.68 9.10
CA PRO A 496 18.65 -10.74 9.73
C PRO A 496 18.62 -10.60 11.27
N GLY A 497 17.42 -10.50 11.85
CA GLY A 497 17.21 -10.30 13.28
C GLY A 497 17.64 -8.92 13.84
N LYS A 498 17.99 -7.98 12.98
CA LYS A 498 18.44 -6.64 13.38
C LYS A 498 17.61 -5.54 12.73
N TYR A 499 17.23 -4.56 13.52
CA TYR A 499 16.32 -3.47 13.14
C TYR A 499 16.86 -2.11 13.61
N ASN A 500 16.53 -1.10 12.84
CA ASN A 500 16.55 0.27 13.34
C ASN A 500 15.18 0.57 13.96
N MET A 501 15.18 1.08 15.19
CA MET A 501 13.99 1.46 15.95
C MET A 501 13.77 2.96 15.86
N TYR A 502 12.55 3.35 15.56
CA TYR A 502 12.11 4.74 15.43
C TYR A 502 10.95 5.01 16.38
N LEU A 503 10.89 6.21 16.95
CA LEU A 503 9.83 6.66 17.85
C LEU A 503 9.32 8.04 17.46
N GLY A 504 8.10 8.39 17.90
CA GLY A 504 7.57 9.75 17.84
C GLY A 504 6.79 10.14 16.60
N GLY A 505 6.33 9.18 15.79
CA GLY A 505 5.33 9.47 14.74
C GLY A 505 4.03 10.02 15.34
N GLY A 506 3.28 10.81 14.57
CA GLY A 506 1.95 11.27 14.98
C GLY A 506 0.92 10.15 14.86
N PHE A 507 0.02 10.00 15.86
CA PHE A 507 -1.02 8.97 15.83
C PHE A 507 -1.89 9.07 14.56
N THR A 508 -2.24 10.27 14.13
CA THR A 508 -3.02 10.53 12.92
C THR A 508 -2.19 10.55 11.63
N GLY A 509 -0.90 10.17 11.68
CA GLY A 509 -0.04 10.05 10.51
C GLY A 509 0.43 11.38 9.90
N ASP A 510 0.36 12.46 10.63
CA ASP A 510 0.70 13.83 10.23
C ASP A 510 2.17 14.20 10.48
N ARG A 511 2.88 13.40 11.30
CA ARG A 511 4.26 13.63 11.68
C ARG A 511 5.14 12.40 11.48
N LEU A 512 6.37 12.61 11.02
CA LEU A 512 7.39 11.56 10.91
C LEU A 512 7.96 11.21 12.29
N ASN A 513 8.28 9.94 12.48
CA ASN A 513 9.10 9.49 13.61
C ASN A 513 10.59 9.75 13.34
N LYS A 514 11.42 9.51 14.34
CA LYS A 514 12.87 9.68 14.30
C LYS A 514 13.59 8.46 14.81
N LEU A 515 14.78 8.22 14.28
CA LEU A 515 15.66 7.15 14.73
C LEU A 515 15.97 7.29 16.23
N PHE A 516 15.65 6.25 16.97
CA PHE A 516 15.94 6.15 18.41
C PHE A 516 17.15 5.25 18.68
N LYS A 517 17.19 4.06 18.05
CA LYS A 517 18.34 3.13 18.15
C LYS A 517 18.59 2.43 16.82
N GLU A 518 19.86 2.22 16.50
CA GLU A 518 20.29 1.53 15.28
C GLU A 518 20.70 0.08 15.56
N ASN A 519 20.40 -0.79 14.59
CA ASN A 519 20.95 -2.15 14.49
C ASN A 519 20.77 -3.01 15.75
N ILE A 520 19.62 -2.90 16.39
CA ILE A 520 19.29 -3.60 17.64
C ILE A 520 18.56 -4.92 17.38
N GLY A 521 18.70 -5.87 18.29
CA GLY A 521 17.97 -7.15 18.33
C GLY A 521 16.77 -7.09 19.26
N GLU A 522 16.08 -8.22 19.40
CA GLU A 522 14.83 -8.33 20.17
C GLU A 522 14.99 -7.92 21.65
N ASP A 523 16.02 -8.43 22.33
CA ASP A 523 16.23 -8.12 23.76
C ASP A 523 16.45 -6.62 23.97
N GLU A 524 17.26 -5.99 23.12
CA GLU A 524 17.53 -4.56 23.16
C GLU A 524 16.27 -3.72 22.83
N ILE A 525 15.37 -4.21 21.97
CA ILE A 525 14.08 -3.60 21.69
C ILE A 525 13.23 -3.57 22.96
N LEU A 526 13.07 -4.72 23.62
CA LEU A 526 12.26 -4.84 24.84
C LEU A 526 12.84 -4.05 26.00
N GLU A 527 14.15 -4.12 26.22
CA GLU A 527 14.85 -3.32 27.24
C GLU A 527 14.70 -1.82 27.02
N SER A 528 14.66 -1.39 25.76
CA SER A 528 14.48 0.02 25.40
C SER A 528 13.05 0.50 25.61
N LEU A 529 12.06 -0.32 25.23
CA LEU A 529 10.63 0.05 25.33
C LEU A 529 10.14 0.04 26.78
N LYS A 530 10.58 -0.91 27.60
CA LYS A 530 10.07 -1.11 28.96
C LYS A 530 10.06 0.16 29.80
N PRO A 531 11.16 0.90 30.00
CA PRO A 531 11.17 2.11 30.82
C PRO A 531 10.27 3.21 30.24
N ILE A 532 10.20 3.33 28.90
CA ILE A 532 9.40 4.36 28.22
C ILE A 532 7.91 4.08 28.40
N LEU A 533 7.47 2.83 28.24
CA LEU A 533 6.07 2.43 28.42
C LEU A 533 5.63 2.59 29.88
N ILE A 534 6.48 2.20 30.86
CA ILE A 534 6.18 2.42 32.29
C ILE A 534 6.05 3.92 32.59
N GLN A 535 6.91 4.75 32.02
CA GLN A 535 6.85 6.19 32.21
C GLN A 535 5.60 6.77 31.54
N TYR A 536 5.25 6.31 30.32
CA TYR A 536 4.03 6.73 29.62
C TYR A 536 2.79 6.41 30.44
N GLY A 537 2.64 5.19 30.96
CA GLY A 537 1.50 4.82 31.81
C GLY A 537 1.34 5.68 33.07
N LYS A 538 2.46 6.22 33.62
CA LYS A 538 2.43 7.05 34.84
C LYS A 538 2.27 8.54 34.56
N GLU A 539 2.74 9.05 33.45
CA GLU A 539 3.00 10.49 33.24
C GLU A 539 2.35 11.06 31.97
N LYS A 540 1.57 10.25 31.23
CA LYS A 540 0.82 10.76 30.08
C LYS A 540 -0.26 11.75 30.53
N ASN A 541 -0.51 12.77 29.73
CA ASN A 541 -1.65 13.64 29.89
C ASN A 541 -2.93 12.96 29.40
N ASP A 542 -4.09 13.48 29.80
CA ASP A 542 -5.36 12.98 29.27
C ASP A 542 -5.46 13.15 27.75
N GLY A 543 -5.79 12.07 27.04
CA GLY A 543 -5.85 12.05 25.57
C GLY A 543 -4.50 12.14 24.85
N GLU A 544 -3.36 12.10 25.54
CA GLU A 544 -2.04 12.18 24.91
C GLU A 544 -1.62 10.83 24.32
N HIS A 545 -1.33 10.80 23.03
CA HIS A 545 -0.80 9.63 22.35
C HIS A 545 0.68 9.40 22.64
N PHE A 546 1.13 8.15 22.48
CA PHE A 546 2.51 7.74 22.79
C PHE A 546 3.56 8.53 21.99
N GLY A 547 3.30 8.81 20.72
CA GLY A 547 4.20 9.58 19.86
C GLY A 547 4.40 11.03 20.35
N ASP A 548 3.35 11.66 20.88
CA ASP A 548 3.42 13.02 21.46
C ASP A 548 4.14 13.01 22.82
N PHE A 549 3.86 11.99 23.63
CA PHE A 549 4.51 11.81 24.92
C PHE A 549 6.04 11.73 24.81
N VAL A 550 6.56 10.90 23.88
CA VAL A 550 8.02 10.73 23.75
C VAL A 550 8.71 12.00 23.28
N ILE A 551 8.02 12.87 22.51
CA ILE A 551 8.51 14.20 22.13
C ILE A 551 8.46 15.15 23.32
N ARG A 552 7.32 15.27 24.01
CA ARG A 552 7.14 16.14 25.17
C ARG A 552 8.15 15.82 26.29
N LYS A 553 8.48 14.54 26.48
CA LYS A 553 9.50 14.11 27.46
C LYS A 553 10.94 14.27 26.97
N GLY A 554 11.16 14.72 25.76
CA GLY A 554 12.49 14.89 25.19
C GLY A 554 13.24 13.57 24.95
N ILE A 555 12.52 12.43 24.91
CA ILE A 555 13.08 11.11 24.59
C ILE A 555 13.54 11.11 23.14
N ILE A 556 12.76 11.74 22.26
CA ILE A 556 13.07 11.93 20.85
C ILE A 556 12.78 13.39 20.44
N LYS A 557 13.52 13.90 19.47
CA LYS A 557 13.25 15.22 18.88
C LYS A 557 12.23 15.10 17.75
N GLU A 558 11.34 16.07 17.66
CA GLU A 558 10.40 16.18 16.55
C GLU A 558 11.11 16.36 15.22
N VAL A 559 10.63 15.68 14.17
CA VAL A 559 11.11 15.82 12.79
C VAL A 559 10.27 16.89 12.10
N GLN A 560 10.85 18.01 11.75
CA GLN A 560 10.16 19.13 11.11
C GLN A 560 9.97 18.90 9.59
N SER A 561 10.94 18.24 8.95
CA SER A 561 10.88 17.90 7.52
C SER A 561 11.57 16.57 7.25
N GLY A 562 11.32 15.98 6.08
CA GLY A 562 12.01 14.74 5.69
C GLY A 562 13.53 14.91 5.61
N GLN A 563 14.04 16.10 5.33
CA GLN A 563 15.48 16.39 5.30
C GLN A 563 16.12 16.23 6.68
N ASP A 564 15.37 16.47 7.76
CA ASP A 564 15.83 16.34 9.15
C ASP A 564 15.72 14.91 9.69
N PHE A 565 15.22 13.97 8.89
CA PHE A 565 14.94 12.61 9.35
C PHE A 565 16.19 11.85 9.80
N HIS A 566 17.33 12.11 9.16
CA HIS A 566 18.60 11.46 9.43
C HIS A 566 19.56 12.29 10.31
N SER A 567 19.22 13.55 10.62
CA SER A 567 20.08 14.46 11.40
C SER A 567 20.03 14.18 12.91
#